data_a4accfd6e5aebe879314b72e23b7fb66
#
_entry.id   a4accfd6e5aebe879314b72e23b7fb66
#
_cell.length_a   1.000
_cell.length_b   1.000
_cell.length_c   1.000
_cell.angle_alpha   90.00
_cell.angle_beta   90.00
_cell.angle_gamma   90.00
#
_symmetry.space_group_name_H-M   'P 1'
#
loop_
_entity.id
_entity.type
_entity.pdbx_description
1 polymer ?
#
loop_
_entity_poly.entity_id
_entity_poly.type
_entity_poly.pdbx_seq_one_letter_code
_entity_poly.pdbx_strand_id
1 'polypeptide(L)'
;MCIRDSYDTLEEVIGIRPSKGSLAEYGVSYRQVELLEDGTFDYNSIRKAINEKTRLVEIQRSKGYQTRPSFSVKQIGELISFVKSIKPDVICMVDNCYGEFVDTIEPSDVGADMIVGSLIKNPGGGLAPIGGYIAGTKECVENASYRMTCPGLGSEVGATLGVNRSFFQGFFLAPMVTKGALLSLIHI
;
A
#
# COMPACT_ATOMS: atom_id res chain seq x y z
N MET A 1 7.91 -0.89 10.03
CA MET A 1 8.79 -1.79 9.26
C MET A 1 8.25 -1.84 7.83
N CYS A 2 9.11 -1.74 6.86
CA CYS A 2 8.73 -1.86 5.45
C CYS A 2 9.43 -3.07 4.84
N ILE A 3 8.72 -3.82 4.05
CA ILE A 3 9.25 -4.93 3.26
C ILE A 3 9.29 -4.43 1.82
N ARG A 4 10.48 -4.10 1.40
CA ARG A 4 10.85 -3.16 0.36
C ARG A 4 10.34 -3.53 -1.04
N ASP A 5 9.95 -2.50 -1.79
CA ASP A 5 10.83 -1.65 -2.56
C ASP A 5 10.35 -0.20 -2.61
N SER A 6 11.24 0.79 -2.66
CA SER A 6 10.87 2.17 -2.43
C SER A 6 10.88 3.03 -3.69
N TYR A 7 9.88 3.89 -3.78
CA TYR A 7 10.01 5.16 -4.47
C TYR A 7 10.95 6.06 -3.64
N ASP A 8 11.83 6.80 -4.28
CA ASP A 8 12.78 7.71 -3.62
C ASP A 8 12.12 8.68 -2.64
N THR A 9 10.90 9.12 -2.96
CA THR A 9 10.09 10.01 -2.12
C THR A 9 9.63 9.36 -0.82
N LEU A 10 9.48 8.04 -0.75
CA LEU A 10 9.08 7.35 0.47
C LEU A 10 10.19 7.44 1.54
N GLU A 11 11.45 7.41 1.13
CA GLU A 11 12.60 7.57 2.03
C GLU A 11 12.60 8.94 2.72
N GLU A 12 12.15 9.99 2.01
CA GLU A 12 12.02 11.33 2.58
C GLU A 12 10.83 11.44 3.54
N VAL A 13 9.68 10.86 3.18
CA VAL A 13 8.50 10.83 4.05
C VAL A 13 8.77 10.07 5.35
N ILE A 14 9.48 8.97 5.28
CA ILE A 14 9.86 8.17 6.45
C ILE A 14 10.95 8.89 7.26
N GLY A 15 11.87 9.57 6.59
CA GLY A 15 13.01 10.26 7.22
C GLY A 15 14.30 9.42 7.24
N ILE A 16 14.42 8.44 6.32
CA ILE A 16 15.72 7.77 6.05
C ILE A 16 16.69 8.81 5.48
N ARG A 17 16.21 9.62 4.55
CA ARG A 17 16.86 10.87 4.17
C ARG A 17 16.30 11.99 5.06
N PRO A 18 17.16 12.83 5.66
CA PRO A 18 16.69 13.93 6.48
C PRO A 18 15.73 14.84 5.71
N SER A 19 14.49 14.91 6.15
CA SER A 19 13.44 15.73 5.54
C SER A 19 12.54 16.32 6.64
N LYS A 20 12.23 17.61 6.51
CA LYS A 20 11.31 18.28 7.42
C LYS A 20 9.91 17.71 7.29
N GLY A 21 9.26 17.45 8.42
CA GLY A 21 7.93 16.86 8.47
C GLY A 21 7.91 15.35 8.25
N SER A 22 9.08 14.70 8.19
CA SER A 22 9.18 13.24 8.09
C SER A 22 8.67 12.53 9.34
N LEU A 23 8.31 11.26 9.21
CA LEU A 23 7.87 10.45 10.36
C LEU A 23 8.95 10.35 11.45
N ALA A 24 10.22 10.38 11.07
CA ALA A 24 11.34 10.36 12.02
C ALA A 24 11.33 11.59 12.95
N GLU A 25 10.96 12.77 12.47
CA GLU A 25 10.84 13.97 13.32
C GLU A 25 9.73 13.85 14.37
N TYR A 26 8.73 13.00 14.12
CA TYR A 26 7.67 12.67 15.09
C TYR A 26 8.00 11.47 15.98
N GLY A 27 9.27 11.03 15.98
CA GLY A 27 9.73 9.94 16.83
C GLY A 27 9.36 8.54 16.34
N VAL A 28 8.91 8.41 15.09
CA VAL A 28 8.65 7.10 14.47
C VAL A 28 9.95 6.50 13.98
N SER A 29 10.31 5.35 14.51
CA SER A 29 11.48 4.60 14.05
C SER A 29 11.10 3.67 12.90
N TYR A 30 12.00 3.55 11.94
CA TYR A 30 11.85 2.73 10.75
C TYR A 30 12.86 1.58 10.72
N ARG A 31 12.43 0.46 10.18
CA ARG A 31 13.30 -0.68 9.84
C ARG A 31 12.89 -1.23 8.49
N GLN A 32 13.88 -1.56 7.69
CA GLN A 32 13.70 -2.18 6.38
C GLN A 32 14.17 -3.63 6.42
N VAL A 33 13.46 -4.49 5.74
CA VAL A 33 13.86 -5.87 5.47
C VAL A 33 13.90 -6.04 3.96
N GLU A 34 15.08 -6.40 3.46
CA GLU A 34 15.28 -6.68 2.04
C GLU A 34 14.66 -8.04 1.69
N LEU A 35 14.35 -8.21 0.41
CA LEU A 35 13.98 -9.51 -0.14
C LEU A 35 15.22 -10.39 -0.29
N LEU A 36 15.02 -11.69 -0.36
CA LEU A 36 16.07 -12.63 -0.75
C LEU A 36 16.46 -12.41 -2.22
N GLU A 37 17.60 -12.97 -2.62
CA GLU A 37 18.12 -12.83 -4.00
C GLU A 37 17.14 -13.35 -5.07
N ASP A 38 16.31 -14.33 -4.71
CA ASP A 38 15.25 -14.88 -5.57
C ASP A 38 13.97 -14.03 -5.60
N GLY A 39 13.95 -12.88 -4.90
CA GLY A 39 12.82 -11.98 -4.81
C GLY A 39 11.73 -12.42 -3.81
N THR A 40 11.96 -13.46 -3.03
CA THR A 40 11.03 -13.92 -2.00
C THR A 40 11.24 -13.19 -0.65
N PHE A 41 10.28 -13.33 0.26
CA PHE A 41 10.35 -12.70 1.59
C PHE A 41 11.35 -13.40 2.49
N ASP A 42 12.25 -12.64 3.13
CA ASP A 42 13.13 -13.15 4.18
C ASP A 42 12.38 -13.24 5.52
N TYR A 43 11.69 -14.34 5.74
CA TYR A 43 10.93 -14.59 6.97
C TYR A 43 11.80 -14.57 8.24
N ASN A 44 13.08 -14.93 8.15
CA ASN A 44 13.99 -14.91 9.28
C ASN A 44 14.34 -13.49 9.72
N SER A 45 14.67 -12.63 8.74
CA SER A 45 14.95 -11.21 9.00
C SER A 45 13.70 -10.47 9.43
N ILE A 46 12.54 -10.77 8.85
CA ILE A 46 11.24 -10.21 9.27
C ILE A 46 10.96 -10.54 10.74
N ARG A 47 11.14 -11.80 11.16
CA ARG A 47 10.96 -12.20 12.57
C ARG A 47 11.87 -11.42 13.52
N LYS A 48 13.14 -11.21 13.15
CA LYS A 48 14.10 -10.44 13.95
C LYS A 48 13.78 -8.95 14.02
N ALA A 49 13.17 -8.41 12.97
CA ALA A 49 12.84 -6.99 12.88
C ALA A 49 11.58 -6.61 13.67
N ILE A 50 10.63 -7.55 13.85
CA ILE A 50 9.42 -7.33 14.65
C ILE A 50 9.75 -7.37 16.14
N ASN A 51 9.26 -6.37 16.88
CA ASN A 51 9.39 -6.31 18.34
C ASN A 51 8.15 -5.64 18.97
N GLU A 52 8.13 -5.53 20.31
CA GLU A 52 7.02 -4.93 21.07
C GLU A 52 6.63 -3.51 20.63
N LYS A 53 7.57 -2.73 20.09
CA LYS A 53 7.35 -1.38 19.60
C LYS A 53 6.88 -1.33 18.15
N THR A 54 6.89 -2.43 17.41
CA THR A 54 6.41 -2.48 16.03
C THR A 54 4.90 -2.25 16.00
N ARG A 55 4.44 -1.20 15.34
CA ARG A 55 3.02 -0.84 15.23
C ARG A 55 2.45 -1.12 13.87
N LEU A 56 3.27 -0.99 12.83
CA LEU A 56 2.86 -1.16 11.45
C LEU A 56 3.93 -1.91 10.67
N VAL A 57 3.49 -2.82 9.82
CA VAL A 57 4.29 -3.48 8.78
C VAL A 57 3.71 -3.07 7.45
N GLU A 58 4.51 -2.41 6.63
CA GLU A 58 4.14 -2.02 5.28
C GLU A 58 4.72 -3.02 4.28
N ILE A 59 3.90 -3.39 3.29
CA ILE A 59 4.21 -4.35 2.24
C ILE A 59 3.93 -3.69 0.91
N GLN A 60 4.95 -3.48 0.10
CA GLN A 60 4.78 -2.98 -1.26
C GLN A 60 4.50 -4.13 -2.22
N ARG A 61 3.30 -4.16 -2.81
CA ARG A 61 2.88 -5.22 -3.74
C ARG A 61 3.60 -5.13 -5.08
N SER A 62 3.64 -3.94 -5.67
CA SER A 62 4.27 -3.73 -6.98
C SER A 62 5.79 -3.85 -6.93
N LYS A 63 6.39 -4.14 -8.06
CA LYS A 63 7.86 -4.17 -8.18
C LYS A 63 8.52 -2.78 -8.16
N GLY A 64 7.74 -1.70 -8.30
CA GLY A 64 8.29 -0.37 -8.48
C GLY A 64 9.20 -0.31 -9.72
N TYR A 65 10.39 0.24 -9.57
CA TYR A 65 11.41 0.31 -10.62
C TYR A 65 12.41 -0.86 -10.63
N GLN A 66 12.23 -1.84 -9.73
CA GLN A 66 13.13 -2.99 -9.65
C GLN A 66 12.76 -4.10 -10.64
N THR A 67 13.69 -5.04 -10.83
CA THR A 67 13.54 -6.20 -11.75
C THR A 67 12.98 -7.45 -11.08
N ARG A 68 12.29 -7.30 -9.93
CA ARG A 68 11.65 -8.40 -9.21
C ARG A 68 10.21 -8.65 -9.69
N PRO A 69 9.63 -9.83 -9.48
CA PRO A 69 8.19 -10.06 -9.66
C PRO A 69 7.35 -9.19 -8.70
N SER A 70 6.12 -8.85 -9.10
CA SER A 70 5.11 -8.34 -8.18
C SER A 70 4.56 -9.48 -7.33
N PHE A 71 4.11 -9.17 -6.11
CA PHE A 71 3.56 -10.19 -5.22
C PHE A 71 2.08 -10.46 -5.55
N SER A 72 1.73 -11.75 -5.59
CA SER A 72 0.33 -12.17 -5.63
C SER A 72 -0.35 -11.93 -4.29
N VAL A 73 -1.69 -11.84 -4.31
CA VAL A 73 -2.49 -11.71 -3.07
C VAL A 73 -2.23 -12.90 -2.13
N LYS A 74 -2.05 -14.11 -2.69
CA LYS A 74 -1.70 -15.30 -1.91
C LYS A 74 -0.40 -15.13 -1.11
N GLN A 75 0.68 -14.69 -1.78
CA GLN A 75 1.98 -14.46 -1.12
C GLN A 75 1.87 -13.38 -0.01
N ILE A 76 1.11 -12.33 -0.27
CA ILE A 76 0.83 -11.29 0.72
C ILE A 76 0.08 -11.88 1.92
N GLY A 77 -0.94 -12.71 1.70
CA GLY A 77 -1.68 -13.37 2.78
C GLY A 77 -0.82 -14.31 3.63
N GLU A 78 0.07 -15.08 3.00
CA GLU A 78 1.04 -15.92 3.71
C GLU A 78 1.97 -15.08 4.59
N LEU A 79 2.48 -13.97 4.08
CA LEU A 79 3.31 -13.04 4.82
C LEU A 79 2.55 -12.40 5.99
N ILE A 80 1.33 -11.91 5.76
CA ILE A 80 0.50 -11.31 6.82
C ILE A 80 0.23 -12.32 7.93
N SER A 81 -0.12 -13.55 7.58
CA SER A 81 -0.35 -14.62 8.54
C SER A 81 0.91 -14.90 9.39
N PHE A 82 2.08 -14.90 8.76
CA PHE A 82 3.34 -15.04 9.47
C PHE A 82 3.60 -13.85 10.41
N VAL A 83 3.45 -12.62 9.95
CA VAL A 83 3.62 -11.40 10.75
C VAL A 83 2.67 -11.40 11.96
N LYS A 84 1.39 -11.69 11.74
CA LYS A 84 0.37 -11.77 12.79
C LYS A 84 0.64 -12.93 13.78
N SER A 85 1.28 -14.00 13.35
CA SER A 85 1.71 -15.08 14.29
C SER A 85 2.78 -14.64 15.28
N ILE A 86 3.57 -13.61 14.94
CA ILE A 86 4.61 -13.05 15.81
C ILE A 86 4.02 -11.95 16.70
N LYS A 87 3.22 -11.06 16.09
CA LYS A 87 2.62 -9.91 16.77
C LYS A 87 1.19 -9.68 16.24
N PRO A 88 0.17 -10.24 16.93
CA PRO A 88 -1.22 -10.23 16.45
C PRO A 88 -1.84 -8.83 16.30
N ASP A 89 -1.40 -7.87 17.11
CA ASP A 89 -1.92 -6.49 17.14
C ASP A 89 -1.19 -5.53 16.20
N VAL A 90 -0.21 -5.99 15.41
CA VAL A 90 0.47 -5.15 14.44
C VAL A 90 -0.45 -4.87 13.24
N ILE A 91 -0.47 -3.65 12.75
CA ILE A 91 -1.20 -3.27 11.54
C ILE A 91 -0.40 -3.70 10.32
N CYS A 92 -0.99 -4.52 9.47
CA CYS A 92 -0.43 -4.87 8.16
C CYS A 92 -1.04 -3.96 7.09
N MET A 93 -0.24 -3.07 6.53
CA MET A 93 -0.60 -2.16 5.45
C MET A 93 0.01 -2.64 4.14
N VAL A 94 -0.77 -2.64 3.07
CA VAL A 94 -0.29 -2.99 1.73
C VAL A 94 -0.40 -1.78 0.81
N ASP A 95 0.72 -1.36 0.23
CA ASP A 95 0.70 -0.51 -0.96
C ASP A 95 0.29 -1.38 -2.15
N ASN A 96 -0.97 -1.21 -2.56
CA ASN A 96 -1.62 -2.03 -3.57
C ASN A 96 -1.52 -1.43 -4.98
N CYS A 97 -0.78 -0.35 -5.16
CA CYS A 97 -0.61 0.31 -6.45
C CYS A 97 -0.25 -0.69 -7.56
N TYR A 98 -0.98 -0.62 -8.68
CA TYR A 98 -0.92 -1.53 -9.83
C TYR A 98 -1.37 -2.98 -9.56
N GLY A 99 -1.79 -3.30 -8.34
CA GLY A 99 -2.29 -4.62 -7.98
C GLY A 99 -3.81 -4.75 -8.11
N GLU A 100 -4.53 -3.64 -8.08
CA GLU A 100 -5.98 -3.62 -8.08
C GLU A 100 -6.54 -4.23 -9.36
N PHE A 101 -7.55 -5.08 -9.24
CA PHE A 101 -8.22 -5.79 -10.33
C PHE A 101 -7.32 -6.77 -11.11
N VAL A 102 -6.12 -7.08 -10.62
CA VAL A 102 -5.22 -8.08 -11.23
C VAL A 102 -5.62 -9.49 -10.81
N ASP A 103 -5.89 -9.67 -9.52
CA ASP A 103 -6.43 -10.91 -8.95
C ASP A 103 -7.96 -10.82 -8.77
N THR A 104 -8.62 -11.93 -8.45
CA THR A 104 -10.05 -11.99 -8.16
C THR A 104 -10.40 -11.58 -6.72
N ILE A 105 -9.38 -11.46 -5.88
CA ILE A 105 -9.45 -11.00 -4.49
C ILE A 105 -8.36 -9.95 -4.25
N GLU A 106 -8.53 -9.16 -3.21
CA GLU A 106 -7.62 -8.09 -2.84
C GLU A 106 -6.90 -8.41 -1.52
N PRO A 107 -5.81 -7.72 -1.17
CA PRO A 107 -5.07 -7.99 0.06
C PRO A 107 -5.92 -7.88 1.35
N SER A 108 -7.01 -7.11 1.35
CA SER A 108 -7.97 -7.05 2.46
C SER A 108 -8.66 -8.39 2.71
N ASP A 109 -8.89 -9.20 1.67
CA ASP A 109 -9.53 -10.51 1.79
C ASP A 109 -8.62 -11.57 2.43
N VAL A 110 -7.33 -11.30 2.49
CA VAL A 110 -6.32 -12.19 3.05
C VAL A 110 -5.66 -11.64 4.32
N GLY A 111 -6.30 -10.65 4.95
CA GLY A 111 -5.95 -10.19 6.29
C GLY A 111 -5.15 -8.89 6.37
N ALA A 112 -4.99 -8.14 5.28
CA ALA A 112 -4.47 -6.78 5.38
C ALA A 112 -5.43 -5.89 6.17
N ASP A 113 -4.92 -5.21 7.20
CA ASP A 113 -5.72 -4.27 7.99
C ASP A 113 -5.99 -2.98 7.22
N MET A 114 -5.09 -2.62 6.31
CA MET A 114 -5.19 -1.43 5.49
C MET A 114 -4.54 -1.67 4.13
N ILE A 115 -5.21 -1.23 3.07
CA ILE A 115 -4.66 -1.13 1.72
C ILE A 115 -4.68 0.32 1.28
N VAL A 116 -3.63 0.74 0.62
CA VAL A 116 -3.49 2.10 0.09
C VAL A 116 -3.12 2.03 -1.38
N GLY A 117 -3.55 3.00 -2.14
CA GLY A 117 -3.21 3.05 -3.55
C GLY A 117 -3.57 4.37 -4.21
N SER A 118 -3.26 4.47 -5.48
CA SER A 118 -3.43 5.69 -6.27
C SER A 118 -4.59 5.56 -7.25
N LEU A 119 -5.49 6.55 -7.22
CA LEU A 119 -6.61 6.61 -8.17
C LEU A 119 -6.19 6.99 -9.59
N ILE A 120 -4.97 7.52 -9.78
CA ILE A 120 -4.45 7.76 -11.13
C ILE A 120 -3.93 6.49 -11.84
N LYS A 121 -3.95 5.35 -11.12
CA LYS A 121 -3.55 4.02 -11.62
C LYS A 121 -4.79 3.18 -11.90
N ASN A 122 -4.70 1.87 -11.66
CA ASN A 122 -5.77 0.92 -11.99
C ASN A 122 -7.18 1.38 -11.54
N PRO A 123 -7.42 1.81 -10.27
CA PRO A 123 -8.77 2.14 -9.83
C PRO A 123 -9.41 3.32 -10.56
N GLY A 124 -8.59 4.19 -11.12
CA GLY A 124 -9.08 5.37 -11.85
C GLY A 124 -9.46 5.10 -13.30
N GLY A 125 -9.23 3.89 -13.83
CA GLY A 125 -9.65 3.50 -15.17
C GLY A 125 -9.18 4.43 -16.29
N GLY A 126 -8.05 5.12 -16.10
CA GLY A 126 -7.53 6.13 -17.03
C GLY A 126 -8.27 7.48 -17.03
N LEU A 127 -9.28 7.67 -16.18
CA LEU A 127 -10.08 8.90 -16.12
C LEU A 127 -9.81 9.76 -14.88
N ALA A 128 -9.36 9.17 -13.78
CA ALA A 128 -9.09 9.91 -12.55
C ALA A 128 -7.82 10.75 -12.72
N PRO A 129 -7.90 12.09 -12.60
CA PRO A 129 -6.75 12.97 -12.83
C PRO A 129 -5.81 13.04 -11.63
N ILE A 130 -6.30 12.74 -10.43
CA ILE A 130 -5.58 12.81 -9.17
C ILE A 130 -6.19 11.83 -8.17
N GLY A 131 -5.60 11.73 -6.98
CA GLY A 131 -6.21 11.11 -5.83
C GLY A 131 -5.56 9.79 -5.43
N GLY A 132 -5.87 9.41 -4.21
CA GLY A 132 -5.52 8.15 -3.61
C GLY A 132 -6.73 7.56 -2.88
N TYR A 133 -6.59 6.32 -2.45
CA TYR A 133 -7.59 5.68 -1.61
C TYR A 133 -6.92 4.98 -0.43
N ILE A 134 -7.69 4.84 0.64
CA ILE A 134 -7.38 4.00 1.77
C ILE A 134 -8.63 3.14 2.02
N ALA A 135 -8.44 1.83 2.07
CA ALA A 135 -9.49 0.88 2.40
C ALA A 135 -8.96 -0.13 3.43
N GLY A 136 -9.84 -0.73 4.21
CA GLY A 136 -9.47 -1.70 5.22
C GLY A 136 -10.40 -1.70 6.42
N THR A 137 -9.86 -1.98 7.61
CA THR A 137 -10.65 -1.96 8.84
C THR A 137 -11.19 -0.57 9.13
N LYS A 138 -12.38 -0.51 9.75
CA LYS A 138 -13.00 0.76 10.13
C LYS A 138 -12.04 1.64 10.94
N GLU A 139 -11.35 1.04 11.90
CA GLU A 139 -10.41 1.76 12.76
C GLU A 139 -9.26 2.39 11.97
N CYS A 140 -8.63 1.65 11.06
CA CYS A 140 -7.52 2.16 10.24
C CYS A 140 -7.97 3.30 9.33
N VAL A 141 -9.12 3.13 8.64
CA VAL A 141 -9.66 4.14 7.73
C VAL A 141 -10.08 5.39 8.48
N GLU A 142 -10.75 5.25 9.61
CA GLU A 142 -11.18 6.37 10.45
C GLU A 142 -9.98 7.16 11.00
N ASN A 143 -8.98 6.47 11.55
CA ASN A 143 -7.76 7.11 12.05
C ASN A 143 -7.00 7.86 10.94
N ALA A 144 -6.91 7.27 9.74
CA ALA A 144 -6.29 7.93 8.61
C ALA A 144 -7.06 9.19 8.18
N SER A 145 -8.40 9.15 8.18
CA SER A 145 -9.24 10.27 7.75
C SER A 145 -8.98 11.56 8.56
N TYR A 146 -8.67 11.43 9.85
CA TYR A 146 -8.36 12.58 10.71
C TYR A 146 -7.04 13.29 10.36
N ARG A 147 -6.23 12.72 9.46
CA ARG A 147 -4.93 13.27 9.06
C ARG A 147 -4.81 13.58 7.57
N MET A 148 -5.78 13.13 6.76
CA MET A 148 -5.65 13.22 5.29
C MET A 148 -5.79 14.63 4.74
N THR A 149 -6.66 15.46 5.32
CA THR A 149 -6.92 16.81 4.79
C THR A 149 -6.60 17.87 5.83
N CYS A 150 -7.50 18.07 6.77
CA CYS A 150 -7.30 18.99 7.89
C CYS A 150 -7.38 18.18 9.18
N PRO A 151 -6.37 18.22 10.06
CA PRO A 151 -6.38 17.48 11.30
C PRO A 151 -7.65 17.73 12.12
N GLY A 152 -8.34 16.65 12.48
CA GLY A 152 -9.54 16.68 13.32
C GLY A 152 -10.88 16.75 12.57
N LEU A 153 -10.90 17.01 11.26
CA LEU A 153 -12.17 17.04 10.49
C LEU A 153 -12.63 15.64 10.01
N GLY A 154 -11.76 14.66 10.04
CA GLY A 154 -12.09 13.31 9.61
C GLY A 154 -12.54 13.27 8.15
N SER A 155 -13.64 12.55 7.91
CA SER A 155 -14.19 12.34 6.55
C SER A 155 -15.14 13.44 6.06
N GLU A 156 -15.34 14.52 6.82
CA GLU A 156 -16.28 15.60 6.44
C GLU A 156 -15.82 16.38 5.19
N VAL A 157 -14.51 16.46 4.96
CA VAL A 157 -13.92 17.22 3.85
C VAL A 157 -13.01 16.31 3.05
N GLY A 158 -13.26 16.24 1.74
CA GLY A 158 -12.38 15.53 0.80
C GLY A 158 -11.16 16.36 0.41
N ALA A 159 -10.13 15.68 -0.12
CA ALA A 159 -8.90 16.31 -0.56
C ALA A 159 -9.01 17.01 -1.92
N THR A 160 -10.08 16.75 -2.69
CA THR A 160 -10.23 17.21 -4.08
C THR A 160 -11.64 17.70 -4.36
N LEU A 161 -11.74 18.70 -5.23
CA LEU A 161 -13.01 19.29 -5.66
C LEU A 161 -13.24 19.04 -7.15
N GLY A 162 -14.51 18.78 -7.52
CA GLY A 162 -14.94 18.70 -8.91
C GLY A 162 -14.56 17.43 -9.67
N VAL A 163 -13.96 16.43 -9.02
CA VAL A 163 -13.44 15.21 -9.66
C VAL A 163 -14.29 13.95 -9.43
N ASN A 164 -15.34 14.04 -8.62
CA ASN A 164 -16.16 12.87 -8.24
C ASN A 164 -16.70 12.10 -9.44
N ARG A 165 -17.13 12.81 -10.48
CA ARG A 165 -17.62 12.17 -11.71
C ARG A 165 -16.53 11.32 -12.39
N SER A 166 -15.32 11.85 -12.50
CA SER A 166 -14.19 11.13 -13.09
C SER A 166 -13.79 9.92 -12.25
N PHE A 167 -13.81 10.04 -10.93
CA PHE A 167 -13.56 8.92 -10.03
C PHE A 167 -14.60 7.83 -10.20
N PHE A 168 -15.87 8.19 -10.20
CA PHE A 168 -16.97 7.25 -10.33
C PHE A 168 -16.94 6.51 -11.68
N GLN A 169 -16.81 7.24 -12.77
CA GLN A 169 -16.72 6.67 -14.12
C GLN A 169 -15.45 5.82 -14.27
N GLY A 170 -14.31 6.30 -13.77
CA GLY A 170 -13.05 5.59 -13.82
C GLY A 170 -13.11 4.25 -13.08
N PHE A 171 -13.70 4.22 -11.90
CA PHE A 171 -13.85 3.00 -11.12
C PHE A 171 -14.66 1.92 -11.86
N PHE A 172 -15.73 2.29 -12.54
CA PHE A 172 -16.51 1.34 -13.36
C PHE A 172 -15.71 0.81 -14.55
N LEU A 173 -14.82 1.61 -15.13
CA LEU A 173 -13.98 1.20 -16.26
C LEU A 173 -12.71 0.43 -15.80
N ALA A 174 -12.31 0.57 -14.55
CA ALA A 174 -11.06 0.08 -14.03
C ALA A 174 -10.77 -1.41 -14.31
N PRO A 175 -11.72 -2.36 -14.12
CA PRO A 175 -11.47 -3.75 -14.40
C PRO A 175 -11.16 -4.02 -15.89
N MET A 176 -11.86 -3.33 -16.78
CA MET A 176 -11.67 -3.50 -18.23
C MET A 176 -10.36 -2.86 -18.72
N VAL A 177 -10.00 -1.71 -18.18
CA VAL A 177 -8.75 -1.02 -18.50
C VAL A 177 -7.56 -1.85 -17.99
N THR A 178 -7.62 -2.35 -16.76
CA THR A 178 -6.57 -3.21 -16.18
C THR A 178 -6.41 -4.50 -16.99
N LYS A 179 -7.52 -5.15 -17.34
CA LYS A 179 -7.50 -6.35 -18.18
C LYS A 179 -6.91 -6.07 -19.57
N GLY A 180 -7.29 -4.97 -20.18
CA GLY A 180 -6.74 -4.54 -21.47
C GLY A 180 -5.24 -4.33 -21.42
N ALA A 181 -4.74 -3.69 -20.36
CA ALA A 181 -3.29 -3.51 -20.14
C ALA A 181 -2.56 -4.85 -19.99
N LEU A 182 -3.09 -5.77 -19.18
CA LEU A 182 -2.49 -7.10 -18.99
C LEU A 182 -2.45 -7.91 -20.30
N LEU A 183 -3.54 -7.88 -21.08
CA LEU A 183 -3.59 -8.54 -22.38
C LEU A 183 -2.60 -7.95 -23.39
N SER A 184 -2.42 -6.63 -23.34
CA SER A 184 -1.43 -5.93 -24.20
C SER A 184 0.00 -6.41 -23.92
N LEU A 185 0.34 -6.64 -22.64
CA LEU A 185 1.68 -7.12 -22.23
C LEU A 185 1.96 -8.57 -22.66
N ILE A 186 0.93 -9.40 -22.87
CA ILE A 186 1.09 -10.78 -23.32
C ILE A 186 1.58 -10.86 -24.79
N HIS A 187 1.33 -9.80 -25.55
CA HIS A 187 1.67 -9.73 -26.99
C HIS A 187 2.97 -8.97 -27.29
N ILE A 188 3.68 -8.53 -26.27
CA ILE A 188 5.01 -7.92 -26.40
C ILE A 188 6.08 -8.96 -26.07
#